data_30dd3a0ba8414b7afb16e4a5c48934c8
#
_entry.id   30dd3a0ba8414b7afb16e4a5c48934c8
#
_cell.length_a   1.000
_cell.length_b   1.000
_cell.length_c   1.000
_cell.angle_alpha   90.00
_cell.angle_beta   90.00
_cell.angle_gamma   90.00
#
_symmetry.space_group_name_H-M   'P 1'
#
loop_
_entity.id
_entity.type
_entity.pdbx_description
1 polymer ?
#
loop_
_entity_poly.entity_id
_entity_poly.type
_entity_poly.pdbx_seq_one_letter_code
_entity_poly.pdbx_strand_id
1 'polypeptide(L)'
;MVEHHLAKVRVAGSNPVIRSKDLGPLFWGPLSYLQGGQMVQFGVHIGAQNATVEELRTLWKWLDEAGADWISLWDHLYEAPPAGGTQPHFEAFSMLGALAVDTHKARIGCLVFCSQYRNIGVLMKGAISVDHLSSGRFELGMGSGWHDQEAAAFGIDFPSQGQRFKVLEGQLQAINKWRAGERVTQSSPGVELRDASMVPGIRGRMPLWIGGLGPKQTLRMAGAYADGWNAAYASPSQYKELNGILDDWCTTAGREPSAVERSINLSFGLSTDDIGVVKDQLRTQWGAAADRIIAGSLLGRPEDAMEQIAPFIDAGAQLINIAIRPPWNQDLLAEYFETIVPMMKKEWS
;
A
#
# COMPACT_ATOMS: atom_id res chain seq x y z
N MET A 1 62.81 14.21 -12.49
CA MET A 1 62.22 13.17 -13.36
C MET A 1 61.71 12.09 -12.44
N VAL A 2 60.40 12.03 -12.27
CA VAL A 2 59.70 10.99 -11.48
C VAL A 2 58.78 10.31 -12.46
N GLU A 3 59.07 9.06 -12.82
CA GLU A 3 58.29 8.24 -13.70
C GLU A 3 57.01 7.71 -12.94
N HIS A 4 55.85 8.01 -13.50
CA HIS A 4 54.58 7.43 -13.08
C HIS A 4 54.41 6.02 -13.67
N HIS A 5 54.47 5.00 -12.83
CA HIS A 5 54.06 3.65 -13.16
C HIS A 5 52.51 3.56 -13.11
N LEU A 6 51.87 3.57 -14.25
CA LEU A 6 50.44 3.21 -14.39
C LEU A 6 50.34 1.69 -14.38
N ALA A 7 49.80 1.14 -13.29
CA ALA A 7 49.46 -0.27 -13.21
C ALA A 7 48.26 -0.55 -14.13
N LYS A 8 48.48 -1.38 -15.16
CA LYS A 8 47.40 -1.92 -16.01
C LYS A 8 46.56 -2.90 -15.19
N VAL A 9 45.36 -2.50 -14.80
CA VAL A 9 44.34 -3.42 -14.30
C VAL A 9 43.82 -4.24 -15.48
N ARG A 10 44.16 -5.52 -15.53
CA ARG A 10 43.52 -6.48 -16.42
C ARG A 10 42.10 -6.75 -15.90
N VAL A 11 41.08 -6.33 -16.64
CA VAL A 11 39.71 -6.78 -16.43
C VAL A 11 39.63 -8.23 -16.88
N ALA A 12 39.62 -9.15 -15.93
CA ALA A 12 39.35 -10.56 -16.22
C ALA A 12 37.87 -10.70 -16.63
N GLY A 13 37.66 -11.36 -17.75
CA GLY A 13 36.35 -11.51 -18.37
C GLY A 13 35.40 -12.42 -17.61
N SER A 14 34.13 -12.27 -17.99
CA SER A 14 32.98 -13.16 -17.80
C SER A 14 32.70 -13.61 -16.38
N ASN A 15 31.80 -12.88 -15.72
CA ASN A 15 31.02 -13.43 -14.59
C ASN A 15 30.29 -14.69 -15.03
N PRO A 16 30.32 -15.77 -14.24
CA PRO A 16 29.46 -16.92 -14.48
C PRO A 16 28.01 -16.46 -14.34
N VAL A 17 27.24 -16.66 -15.39
CA VAL A 17 25.78 -16.53 -15.36
C VAL A 17 25.28 -17.60 -14.39
N ILE A 18 24.91 -17.22 -13.17
CA ILE A 18 24.19 -18.09 -12.24
C ILE A 18 22.85 -18.37 -12.90
N ARG A 19 22.68 -19.58 -13.43
CA ARG A 19 21.42 -20.03 -14.00
C ARG A 19 20.42 -20.20 -12.87
N SER A 20 19.20 -19.78 -13.07
CA SER A 20 18.07 -19.84 -12.13
C SER A 20 17.71 -21.23 -11.59
N LYS A 21 18.46 -22.25 -11.93
CA LYS A 21 18.29 -23.64 -11.46
C LYS A 21 19.06 -23.97 -10.18
N ASP A 22 19.96 -23.11 -9.72
CA ASP A 22 20.82 -23.38 -8.57
C ASP A 22 20.32 -22.73 -7.26
N LEU A 23 19.23 -21.99 -7.30
CA LEU A 23 18.49 -21.58 -6.12
C LEU A 23 17.39 -22.61 -5.86
N GLY A 24 17.67 -23.56 -4.97
CA GLY A 24 16.68 -24.49 -4.49
C GLY A 24 15.43 -23.75 -3.99
N PRO A 25 14.26 -24.41 -3.96
CA PRO A 25 13.02 -23.77 -3.54
C PRO A 25 13.19 -23.29 -2.11
N LEU A 26 13.37 -21.98 -1.92
CA LEU A 26 13.16 -21.34 -0.64
C LEU A 26 11.70 -21.63 -0.28
N PHE A 27 11.53 -22.37 0.80
CA PHE A 27 10.23 -22.77 1.35
C PHE A 27 9.43 -21.49 1.71
N TRP A 28 8.74 -20.97 0.74
CA TRP A 28 7.53 -20.20 0.98
C TRP A 28 6.44 -21.25 1.10
N GLY A 29 6.02 -21.53 2.31
CA GLY A 29 4.77 -22.23 2.51
C GLY A 29 3.71 -21.52 1.66
N PRO A 30 2.80 -22.24 0.98
CA PRO A 30 1.75 -21.59 0.24
C PRO A 30 1.00 -20.69 1.24
N LEU A 31 0.97 -19.38 0.99
CA LEU A 31 -0.19 -18.60 1.38
C LEU A 31 -1.32 -19.27 0.60
N SER A 32 -1.91 -20.25 1.23
CA SER A 32 -3.04 -20.98 0.70
C SER A 32 -4.13 -19.94 0.56
N TYR A 33 -4.40 -19.50 -0.66
CA TYR A 33 -5.71 -18.97 -1.00
C TYR A 33 -6.69 -20.11 -0.81
N LEU A 34 -7.11 -20.28 0.42
CA LEU A 34 -8.07 -21.29 0.80
C LEU A 34 -9.45 -20.77 0.44
N GLN A 35 -10.06 -21.44 -0.49
CA GLN A 35 -11.50 -21.57 -0.49
C GLN A 35 -11.88 -22.24 0.84
N GLY A 36 -12.54 -21.50 1.74
CA GLY A 36 -13.03 -21.99 3.04
C GLY A 36 -12.08 -21.71 4.22
N GLY A 37 -12.34 -20.65 5.00
CA GLY A 37 -11.64 -20.32 6.25
C GLY A 37 -10.50 -19.30 6.06
N GLN A 38 -10.76 -18.16 5.43
CA GLN A 38 -9.77 -17.09 5.32
C GLN A 38 -9.65 -16.36 6.67
N MET A 39 -8.50 -16.48 7.33
CA MET A 39 -8.22 -15.67 8.53
C MET A 39 -8.16 -14.20 8.14
N VAL A 40 -8.87 -13.36 8.90
CA VAL A 40 -8.81 -11.90 8.76
C VAL A 40 -7.40 -11.41 9.14
N GLN A 41 -6.84 -10.53 8.32
CA GLN A 41 -5.53 -9.94 8.52
C GLN A 41 -5.63 -8.53 9.08
N PHE A 42 -4.61 -8.13 9.85
CA PHE A 42 -4.57 -6.83 10.51
C PHE A 42 -3.26 -6.11 10.19
N GLY A 43 -3.38 -4.96 9.55
CA GLY A 43 -2.23 -4.18 9.12
C GLY A 43 -2.24 -2.75 9.65
N VAL A 44 -1.19 -2.01 9.28
CA VAL A 44 -1.02 -0.60 9.60
C VAL A 44 -0.74 0.21 8.34
N HIS A 45 -1.40 1.36 8.24
CA HIS A 45 -1.16 2.35 7.19
C HIS A 45 -0.55 3.61 7.80
N ILE A 46 0.69 3.92 7.43
CA ILE A 46 1.51 4.93 8.09
C ILE A 46 1.93 5.99 7.08
N GLY A 47 1.80 7.29 7.44
CA GLY A 47 2.47 8.35 6.70
C GLY A 47 3.92 8.52 7.13
N ALA A 48 4.81 8.69 6.19
CA ALA A 48 6.20 9.06 6.47
C ALA A 48 6.33 10.56 6.83
N GLN A 49 5.47 11.04 7.74
CA GLN A 49 5.28 12.44 8.09
C GLN A 49 5.40 12.70 9.59
N ASN A 50 5.70 13.93 9.97
CA ASN A 50 5.67 14.46 11.34
C ASN A 50 6.48 13.62 12.36
N ALA A 51 7.46 12.86 11.88
CA ALA A 51 8.34 12.00 12.67
C ALA A 51 9.74 12.01 12.07
N THR A 52 10.73 11.63 12.85
CA THR A 52 12.08 11.37 12.36
C THR A 52 12.16 10.00 11.68
N VAL A 53 13.21 9.81 10.89
CA VAL A 53 13.49 8.50 10.26
C VAL A 53 13.70 7.42 11.33
N GLU A 54 14.36 7.76 12.45
CA GLU A 54 14.62 6.86 13.57
C GLU A 54 13.34 6.41 14.26
N GLU A 55 12.39 7.32 14.48
CA GLU A 55 11.06 7.00 15.05
C GLU A 55 10.27 6.07 14.13
N LEU A 56 10.24 6.35 12.82
CA LEU A 56 9.58 5.50 11.83
C LEU A 56 10.20 4.10 11.81
N ARG A 57 11.54 4.01 11.77
CA ARG A 57 12.25 2.72 11.76
C ARG A 57 12.04 1.92 13.05
N THR A 58 11.96 2.59 14.18
CA THR A 58 11.66 1.95 15.48
C THR A 58 10.24 1.39 15.47
N LEU A 59 9.27 2.18 14.99
CA LEU A 59 7.87 1.76 14.88
C LEU A 59 7.72 0.54 13.96
N TRP A 60 8.33 0.52 12.77
CA TRP A 60 8.19 -0.59 11.82
C TRP A 60 8.72 -1.91 12.35
N LYS A 61 9.88 -1.88 13.00
CA LYS A 61 10.46 -3.07 13.63
C LYS A 61 9.55 -3.61 14.72
N TRP A 62 9.05 -2.72 15.56
CA TRP A 62 8.11 -3.13 16.60
C TRP A 62 6.81 -3.70 16.02
N LEU A 63 6.22 -3.08 14.99
CA LEU A 63 5.01 -3.58 14.33
C LEU A 63 5.21 -4.98 13.71
N ASP A 64 6.36 -5.20 13.05
CA ASP A 64 6.71 -6.50 12.48
C ASP A 64 6.86 -7.59 13.56
N GLU A 65 7.42 -7.24 14.71
CA GLU A 65 7.56 -8.12 15.88
C GLU A 65 6.22 -8.37 16.57
N ALA A 66 5.38 -7.35 16.71
CA ALA A 66 4.05 -7.41 17.32
C ALA A 66 3.02 -8.15 16.44
N GLY A 67 3.40 -8.55 15.22
CA GLY A 67 2.58 -9.42 14.37
C GLY A 67 1.59 -8.69 13.48
N ALA A 68 1.88 -7.45 13.08
CA ALA A 68 1.17 -6.79 11.98
C ALA A 68 1.32 -7.61 10.69
N ASP A 69 0.22 -7.93 10.03
CA ASP A 69 0.24 -8.72 8.79
C ASP A 69 0.67 -7.89 7.58
N TRP A 70 0.42 -6.58 7.60
CA TRP A 70 0.82 -5.65 6.56
C TRP A 70 1.22 -4.29 7.14
N ILE A 71 2.30 -3.70 6.62
CA ILE A 71 2.74 -2.34 6.92
C ILE A 71 2.81 -1.57 5.60
N SER A 72 1.98 -0.55 5.43
CA SER A 72 1.92 0.24 4.21
C SER A 72 2.20 1.72 4.46
N LEU A 73 2.85 2.35 3.47
CA LEU A 73 3.04 3.79 3.43
C LEU A 73 2.06 4.43 2.44
N TRP A 74 1.99 5.77 2.43
CA TRP A 74 1.34 6.53 1.36
C TRP A 74 2.35 7.35 0.55
N ASP A 75 1.96 7.70 -0.67
CA ASP A 75 2.79 8.44 -1.61
C ASP A 75 2.36 9.91 -1.68
N HIS A 76 2.70 10.67 -0.64
CA HIS A 76 2.56 12.11 -0.59
C HIS A 76 3.94 12.78 -0.59
N LEU A 77 3.98 14.05 -0.98
CA LEU A 77 5.16 14.91 -0.95
C LEU A 77 5.08 15.95 0.17
N TYR A 78 3.87 16.13 0.70
CA TYR A 78 3.55 16.92 1.88
C TYR A 78 2.86 16.05 2.93
N GLU A 79 2.86 16.50 4.17
CA GLU A 79 2.03 15.92 5.21
C GLU A 79 0.55 15.97 4.81
N ALA A 80 -0.21 14.95 5.19
CA ALA A 80 -1.62 14.88 4.84
C ALA A 80 -2.42 16.04 5.45
N PRO A 81 -3.47 16.52 4.75
CA PRO A 81 -4.27 17.68 5.19
C PRO A 81 -4.64 17.66 6.68
N PRO A 82 -4.83 18.84 7.28
CA PRO A 82 -5.01 20.17 6.64
C PRO A 82 -3.71 20.90 6.31
N ALA A 83 -2.55 20.43 6.74
CA ALA A 83 -1.28 21.11 6.52
C ALA A 83 -0.76 20.89 5.09
N GLY A 84 0.11 21.75 4.62
CA GLY A 84 0.68 21.69 3.29
C GLY A 84 2.13 22.15 3.28
N GLY A 85 3.09 21.22 3.51
CA GLY A 85 4.51 21.50 3.42
C GLY A 85 5.09 22.31 4.58
N THR A 86 4.50 22.20 5.76
CA THR A 86 4.96 22.88 6.98
C THR A 86 5.61 21.92 7.97
N GLN A 87 5.42 20.62 7.78
CA GLN A 87 5.92 19.57 8.65
C GLN A 87 6.78 18.57 7.83
N PRO A 88 7.69 17.83 8.47
CA PRO A 88 8.48 16.82 7.78
C PRO A 88 7.62 15.80 7.04
N HIS A 89 8.01 15.48 5.81
CA HIS A 89 7.48 14.35 5.05
C HIS A 89 8.60 13.74 4.20
N PHE A 90 8.70 12.40 4.17
CA PHE A 90 9.73 11.68 3.44
C PHE A 90 9.15 10.96 2.22
N GLU A 91 9.97 10.85 1.16
CA GLU A 91 9.61 10.24 -0.12
C GLU A 91 9.36 8.73 0.01
N ALA A 92 8.27 8.24 -0.58
CA ALA A 92 7.74 6.91 -0.35
C ALA A 92 8.70 5.77 -0.73
N PHE A 93 9.36 5.78 -1.91
CA PHE A 93 10.26 4.70 -2.30
C PHE A 93 11.51 4.61 -1.42
N SER A 94 12.05 5.76 -1.03
CA SER A 94 13.19 5.81 -0.12
C SER A 94 12.85 5.19 1.23
N MET A 95 11.67 5.50 1.75
CA MET A 95 11.19 4.95 3.02
C MET A 95 10.79 3.48 2.91
N LEU A 96 10.19 3.06 1.79
CA LEU A 96 9.92 1.64 1.52
C LEU A 96 11.19 0.79 1.44
N GLY A 97 12.29 1.35 0.92
CA GLY A 97 13.58 0.68 0.95
C GLY A 97 14.06 0.42 2.37
N ALA A 98 13.92 1.40 3.29
CA ALA A 98 14.24 1.23 4.70
C ALA A 98 13.30 0.23 5.38
N LEU A 99 11.99 0.36 5.18
CA LEU A 99 10.97 -0.56 5.69
C LEU A 99 11.24 -2.01 5.25
N ALA A 100 11.65 -2.21 3.99
CA ALA A 100 11.93 -3.54 3.43
C ALA A 100 13.06 -4.27 4.14
N VAL A 101 14.09 -3.55 4.58
CA VAL A 101 15.26 -4.14 5.26
C VAL A 101 15.11 -4.15 6.77
N ASP A 102 14.25 -3.33 7.33
CA ASP A 102 14.00 -3.28 8.78
C ASP A 102 12.99 -4.35 9.26
N THR A 103 12.19 -4.91 8.34
CA THR A 103 11.11 -5.89 8.63
C THR A 103 11.40 -7.22 7.99
N HIS A 104 10.80 -8.31 8.51
CA HIS A 104 11.07 -9.67 8.05
C HIS A 104 9.84 -10.54 7.85
N LYS A 105 8.69 -10.19 8.45
CA LYS A 105 7.47 -11.00 8.49
C LYS A 105 6.32 -10.33 7.73
N ALA A 106 6.03 -9.08 8.04
CA ALA A 106 4.91 -8.35 7.49
C ALA A 106 5.03 -8.19 5.96
N ARG A 107 3.90 -8.29 5.26
CA ARG A 107 3.78 -7.74 3.91
C ARG A 107 4.04 -6.23 3.98
N ILE A 108 4.67 -5.66 2.98
CA ILE A 108 4.94 -4.23 2.93
C ILE A 108 4.48 -3.61 1.62
N GLY A 109 4.08 -2.34 1.61
CA GLY A 109 3.63 -1.73 0.36
C GLY A 109 3.35 -0.25 0.44
N CYS A 110 2.79 0.27 -0.64
CA CYS A 110 2.26 1.62 -0.71
C CYS A 110 0.77 1.57 -1.03
N LEU A 111 -0.03 2.23 -0.22
CA LEU A 111 -1.46 2.44 -0.46
C LEU A 111 -1.75 3.94 -0.55
N VAL A 112 -1.64 4.56 -1.71
CA VAL A 112 -1.22 3.98 -3.00
C VAL A 112 -0.26 4.94 -3.67
N PHE A 113 0.58 4.46 -4.60
CA PHE A 113 1.35 5.36 -5.46
C PHE A 113 0.44 6.17 -6.36
N CYS A 114 0.72 7.47 -6.46
CA CYS A 114 0.04 8.37 -7.38
C CYS A 114 0.55 8.18 -8.81
N SER A 115 -0.34 7.83 -9.73
CA SER A 115 -0.02 7.60 -11.14
C SER A 115 0.58 8.82 -11.86
N GLN A 116 0.46 10.02 -11.27
CA GLN A 116 0.96 11.27 -11.86
C GLN A 116 2.39 11.62 -11.39
N TYR A 117 2.87 11.05 -10.26
CA TYR A 117 4.11 11.52 -9.65
C TYR A 117 5.37 10.97 -10.30
N ARG A 118 5.28 9.85 -11.02
CA ARG A 118 6.46 9.19 -11.61
C ARG A 118 6.19 8.59 -12.98
N ASN A 119 7.23 8.56 -13.81
CA ASN A 119 7.23 7.72 -15.01
C ASN A 119 7.02 6.26 -14.59
N ILE A 120 6.14 5.54 -15.29
CA ILE A 120 5.76 4.17 -14.92
C ILE A 120 6.94 3.18 -14.97
N GLY A 121 7.88 3.36 -15.87
CA GLY A 121 9.07 2.52 -15.94
C GLY A 121 10.00 2.72 -14.73
N VAL A 122 10.15 3.97 -14.28
CA VAL A 122 10.91 4.32 -13.08
C VAL A 122 10.20 3.78 -11.83
N LEU A 123 8.88 3.96 -11.75
CA LEU A 123 8.06 3.42 -10.66
C LEU A 123 8.24 1.90 -10.56
N MET A 124 8.11 1.19 -11.67
CA MET A 124 8.22 -0.27 -11.69
C MET A 124 9.62 -0.76 -11.33
N LYS A 125 10.68 -0.05 -11.73
CA LYS A 125 12.07 -0.35 -11.30
C LYS A 125 12.24 -0.14 -9.79
N GLY A 126 11.69 0.91 -9.23
CA GLY A 126 11.65 1.12 -7.78
C GLY A 126 10.91 -0.02 -7.05
N ALA A 127 9.72 -0.37 -7.54
CA ALA A 127 8.90 -1.47 -7.01
C ALA A 127 9.67 -2.81 -7.00
N ILE A 128 10.31 -3.17 -8.11
CA ILE A 128 11.14 -4.39 -8.19
C ILE A 128 12.33 -4.32 -7.21
N SER A 129 12.96 -3.16 -7.04
CA SER A 129 14.05 -3.01 -6.08
C SER A 129 13.58 -3.25 -4.65
N VAL A 130 12.43 -2.68 -4.25
CA VAL A 130 11.83 -2.92 -2.93
C VAL A 130 11.39 -4.38 -2.77
N ASP A 131 10.84 -4.99 -3.81
CA ASP A 131 10.46 -6.41 -3.81
C ASP A 131 11.67 -7.31 -3.54
N HIS A 132 12.81 -7.03 -4.17
CA HIS A 132 14.06 -7.74 -3.91
C HIS A 132 14.62 -7.49 -2.50
N LEU A 133 14.61 -6.25 -2.03
CA LEU A 133 15.07 -5.87 -0.68
C LEU A 133 14.22 -6.54 0.41
N SER A 134 12.90 -6.62 0.20
CA SER A 134 11.96 -7.26 1.12
C SER A 134 11.91 -8.78 1.00
N SER A 135 12.68 -9.39 0.10
CA SER A 135 12.61 -10.82 -0.19
C SER A 135 11.25 -11.29 -0.71
N GLY A 136 10.57 -10.44 -1.51
CA GLY A 136 9.31 -10.79 -2.18
C GLY A 136 8.05 -10.47 -1.38
N ARG A 137 8.14 -9.68 -0.30
CA ARG A 137 7.00 -9.26 0.54
C ARG A 137 6.32 -7.97 0.06
N PHE A 138 6.85 -7.33 -0.98
CA PHE A 138 6.35 -6.05 -1.46
C PHE A 138 5.05 -6.20 -2.27
N GLU A 139 4.11 -5.30 -2.04
CA GLU A 139 2.83 -5.17 -2.75
C GLU A 139 2.68 -3.76 -3.32
N LEU A 140 2.31 -3.70 -4.59
CA LEU A 140 2.26 -2.47 -5.36
C LEU A 140 0.85 -1.89 -5.38
N GLY A 141 0.60 -0.81 -4.67
CA GLY A 141 -0.69 -0.10 -4.75
C GLY A 141 -0.63 1.08 -5.71
N MET A 142 -1.66 1.25 -6.52
CA MET A 142 -1.78 2.32 -7.51
C MET A 142 -3.09 3.09 -7.36
N GLY A 143 -3.05 4.41 -7.60
CA GLY A 143 -4.22 5.28 -7.59
C GLY A 143 -4.07 6.48 -8.52
N SER A 144 -5.19 7.13 -8.84
CA SER A 144 -5.20 8.29 -9.76
C SER A 144 -4.74 9.60 -9.12
N GLY A 145 -4.46 9.62 -7.83
CA GLY A 145 -4.17 10.85 -7.08
C GLY A 145 -5.40 11.71 -6.81
N TRP A 146 -5.29 12.59 -5.82
CA TRP A 146 -6.38 13.48 -5.40
C TRP A 146 -5.89 14.87 -4.98
N HIS A 147 -4.63 15.04 -4.56
CA HIS A 147 -4.10 16.25 -3.96
C HIS A 147 -3.48 17.16 -5.02
N ASP A 148 -4.31 17.99 -5.63
CA ASP A 148 -3.93 18.92 -6.72
C ASP A 148 -2.98 20.02 -6.25
N GLN A 149 -3.17 20.54 -5.02
CA GLN A 149 -2.30 21.57 -4.46
C GLN A 149 -0.86 21.09 -4.26
N GLU A 150 -0.70 19.86 -3.77
CA GLU A 150 0.61 19.20 -3.62
C GLU A 150 1.29 19.05 -4.98
N ALA A 151 0.57 18.49 -5.96
CA ALA A 151 1.07 18.32 -7.31
C ALA A 151 1.52 19.64 -7.93
N ALA A 152 0.70 20.69 -7.81
CA ALA A 152 1.01 22.03 -8.30
C ALA A 152 2.25 22.64 -7.63
N ALA A 153 2.42 22.45 -6.33
CA ALA A 153 3.56 22.97 -5.58
C ALA A 153 4.90 22.36 -6.05
N PHE A 154 4.89 21.10 -6.49
CA PHE A 154 6.07 20.41 -7.02
C PHE A 154 6.18 20.46 -8.56
N GLY A 155 5.33 21.25 -9.24
CA GLY A 155 5.36 21.37 -10.70
C GLY A 155 4.97 20.07 -11.42
N ILE A 156 4.20 19.20 -10.78
CA ILE A 156 3.71 17.96 -11.36
C ILE A 156 2.42 18.25 -12.12
N ASP A 157 2.36 17.81 -13.38
CA ASP A 157 1.14 17.91 -14.18
C ASP A 157 0.02 17.08 -13.56
N PHE A 158 -1.09 17.73 -13.24
CA PHE A 158 -2.22 17.10 -12.57
C PHE A 158 -3.52 17.40 -13.34
N PRO A 159 -3.74 16.70 -14.46
CA PRO A 159 -4.87 16.97 -15.33
C PRO A 159 -6.21 16.59 -14.70
N SER A 160 -7.30 16.77 -15.43
CA SER A 160 -8.63 16.42 -14.96
C SER A 160 -8.71 14.96 -14.47
N GLN A 161 -9.58 14.69 -13.53
CA GLN A 161 -9.76 13.34 -12.95
C GLN A 161 -9.97 12.26 -14.03
N GLY A 162 -10.76 12.58 -15.07
CA GLY A 162 -10.99 11.64 -16.17
C GLY A 162 -9.72 11.32 -16.97
N GLN A 163 -8.82 12.30 -17.13
CA GLN A 163 -7.52 12.08 -17.77
C GLN A 163 -6.59 11.26 -16.86
N ARG A 164 -6.55 11.55 -15.56
CA ARG A 164 -5.77 10.77 -14.60
C ARG A 164 -6.19 9.30 -14.56
N PHE A 165 -7.49 9.00 -14.67
CA PHE A 165 -7.96 7.62 -14.77
C PHE A 165 -7.48 6.92 -16.06
N LYS A 166 -7.40 7.63 -17.19
CA LYS A 166 -6.83 7.05 -18.42
C LYS A 166 -5.34 6.75 -18.28
N VAL A 167 -4.59 7.63 -17.62
CA VAL A 167 -3.17 7.39 -17.29
C VAL A 167 -3.03 6.18 -16.40
N LEU A 168 -3.79 6.11 -15.30
CA LEU A 168 -3.76 4.98 -14.38
C LEU A 168 -4.06 3.67 -15.11
N GLU A 169 -5.10 3.62 -15.92
CA GLU A 169 -5.47 2.41 -16.66
C GLU A 169 -4.35 1.94 -17.61
N GLY A 170 -3.73 2.87 -18.35
CA GLY A 170 -2.58 2.56 -19.19
C GLY A 170 -1.40 2.00 -18.38
N GLN A 171 -1.14 2.56 -17.20
CA GLN A 171 -0.10 2.07 -16.31
C GLN A 171 -0.41 0.66 -15.76
N LEU A 172 -1.65 0.40 -15.36
CA LEU A 172 -2.08 -0.94 -14.88
C LEU A 172 -1.91 -2.01 -15.96
N GLN A 173 -2.21 -1.69 -17.20
CA GLN A 173 -1.99 -2.58 -18.34
C GLN A 173 -0.49 -2.90 -18.53
N ALA A 174 0.38 -1.89 -18.46
CA ALA A 174 1.82 -2.09 -18.57
C ALA A 174 2.39 -2.90 -17.40
N ILE A 175 1.95 -2.60 -16.16
CA ILE A 175 2.35 -3.34 -14.96
C ILE A 175 2.00 -4.82 -15.09
N ASN A 176 0.76 -5.16 -15.51
CA ASN A 176 0.36 -6.56 -15.63
C ASN A 176 1.15 -7.32 -16.70
N LYS A 177 1.47 -6.69 -17.81
CA LYS A 177 2.37 -7.29 -18.82
C LYS A 177 3.77 -7.55 -18.26
N TRP A 178 4.36 -6.60 -17.54
CA TRP A 178 5.65 -6.80 -16.88
C TRP A 178 5.60 -7.87 -15.78
N ARG A 179 4.50 -7.95 -15.04
CA ARG A 179 4.29 -9.02 -14.05
C ARG A 179 4.19 -10.41 -14.71
N ALA A 180 3.70 -10.46 -15.94
CA ALA A 180 3.72 -11.68 -16.77
C ALA A 180 5.09 -11.96 -17.41
N GLY A 181 6.11 -11.12 -17.18
CA GLY A 181 7.45 -11.27 -17.73
C GLY A 181 7.61 -10.79 -19.18
N GLU A 182 6.62 -10.05 -19.70
CA GLU A 182 6.63 -9.57 -21.08
C GLU A 182 7.53 -8.35 -21.26
N ARG A 183 8.02 -8.16 -22.47
CA ARG A 183 8.56 -6.87 -22.96
C ARG A 183 7.38 -6.02 -23.43
N VAL A 184 7.35 -4.73 -23.05
CA VAL A 184 6.19 -3.88 -23.29
C VAL A 184 6.51 -2.78 -24.32
N THR A 185 5.74 -2.75 -25.39
CA THR A 185 5.59 -1.60 -26.28
C THR A 185 4.15 -1.11 -26.13
N GLN A 186 3.97 0.14 -25.69
CA GLN A 186 2.67 0.71 -25.44
C GLN A 186 2.73 2.23 -25.59
N SER A 187 1.75 2.80 -26.31
CA SER A 187 1.50 4.24 -26.38
C SER A 187 0.06 4.51 -25.94
N SER A 188 -0.09 5.20 -24.81
CA SER A 188 -1.39 5.58 -24.24
C SER A 188 -1.20 6.81 -23.35
N PRO A 189 -2.25 7.52 -22.91
CA PRO A 189 -2.10 8.69 -22.06
C PRO A 189 -1.16 8.43 -20.87
N GLY A 190 -0.10 9.23 -20.77
CA GLY A 190 0.91 9.13 -19.69
C GLY A 190 1.81 7.88 -19.73
N VAL A 191 1.72 7.05 -20.78
CA VAL A 191 2.55 5.84 -20.95
C VAL A 191 3.11 5.78 -22.36
N GLU A 192 4.42 5.93 -22.48
CA GLU A 192 5.15 5.78 -23.76
C GLU A 192 6.30 4.80 -23.54
N LEU A 193 6.13 3.57 -23.98
CA LEU A 193 7.07 2.46 -23.79
C LEU A 193 7.47 1.85 -25.14
N ARG A 194 8.76 1.57 -25.30
CA ARG A 194 9.34 0.99 -26.52
C ARG A 194 10.19 -0.21 -26.15
N ASP A 195 9.65 -1.40 -26.35
CA ASP A 195 10.32 -2.67 -26.07
C ASP A 195 10.92 -2.72 -24.63
N ALA A 196 10.21 -2.12 -23.66
CA ALA A 196 10.68 -1.98 -22.30
C ALA A 196 10.62 -3.32 -21.54
N SER A 197 11.75 -3.71 -20.94
CA SER A 197 11.83 -4.94 -20.13
C SER A 197 12.17 -4.63 -18.68
N MET A 198 11.70 -5.49 -17.76
CA MET A 198 12.02 -5.44 -16.34
C MET A 198 12.99 -6.57 -15.97
N VAL A 199 14.30 -6.26 -16.01
CA VAL A 199 15.38 -7.16 -15.60
C VAL A 199 16.18 -6.44 -14.50
N PRO A 200 16.36 -7.04 -13.29
CA PRO A 200 15.78 -8.32 -12.89
C PRO A 200 14.25 -8.28 -12.90
N GLY A 201 13.62 -9.46 -12.97
CA GLY A 201 12.18 -9.59 -12.82
C GLY A 201 11.72 -9.43 -11.37
N ILE A 202 10.44 -9.58 -11.14
CA ILE A 202 9.82 -9.64 -9.82
C ILE A 202 10.37 -10.86 -9.07
N ARG A 203 10.68 -10.70 -7.78
CA ARG A 203 11.17 -11.77 -6.92
C ARG A 203 10.02 -12.56 -6.28
N GLY A 204 9.01 -11.86 -5.76
CA GLY A 204 7.80 -12.43 -5.18
C GLY A 204 6.65 -12.51 -6.18
N ARG A 205 5.43 -12.34 -5.69
CA ARG A 205 4.22 -12.18 -6.53
C ARG A 205 3.95 -10.73 -6.90
N MET A 206 4.37 -9.81 -6.04
CA MET A 206 4.10 -8.38 -6.10
C MET A 206 2.62 -8.11 -6.45
N PRO A 207 1.67 -8.44 -5.54
CA PRO A 207 0.26 -8.18 -5.76
C PRO A 207 -0.01 -6.72 -6.10
N LEU A 208 -0.94 -6.50 -7.03
CA LEU A 208 -1.33 -5.18 -7.49
C LEU A 208 -2.62 -4.73 -6.78
N TRP A 209 -2.53 -3.64 -6.05
CA TRP A 209 -3.66 -3.03 -5.34
C TRP A 209 -4.15 -1.77 -6.03
N ILE A 210 -5.44 -1.53 -5.94
CA ILE A 210 -6.04 -0.25 -6.34
C ILE A 210 -6.76 0.36 -5.15
N GLY A 211 -6.46 1.63 -4.84
CA GLY A 211 -7.09 2.37 -3.75
C GLY A 211 -8.15 3.35 -4.22
N GLY A 212 -9.21 3.47 -3.44
CA GLY A 212 -10.24 4.49 -3.60
C GLY A 212 -11.67 3.96 -3.61
N LEU A 213 -12.64 4.90 -3.50
CA LEU A 213 -14.07 4.61 -3.32
C LEU A 213 -14.91 4.83 -4.59
N GLY A 214 -14.29 5.16 -5.72
CA GLY A 214 -15.00 5.51 -6.95
C GLY A 214 -15.70 4.31 -7.61
N PRO A 215 -17.04 4.21 -7.59
CA PRO A 215 -17.74 3.00 -8.02
C PRO A 215 -17.64 2.73 -9.54
N LYS A 216 -17.46 3.78 -10.36
CA LYS A 216 -17.48 3.66 -11.82
C LYS A 216 -16.09 3.40 -12.42
N GLN A 217 -15.04 4.05 -11.93
CA GLN A 217 -13.71 3.95 -12.53
C GLN A 217 -12.75 3.16 -11.64
N THR A 218 -12.67 3.49 -10.34
CA THR A 218 -11.74 2.81 -9.42
C THR A 218 -12.10 1.33 -9.30
N LEU A 219 -13.38 1.01 -9.01
CA LEU A 219 -13.81 -0.39 -8.84
C LEU A 219 -13.79 -1.15 -10.16
N ARG A 220 -14.11 -0.50 -11.30
CA ARG A 220 -13.96 -1.12 -12.62
C ARG A 220 -12.50 -1.56 -12.87
N MET A 221 -11.55 -0.68 -12.59
CA MET A 221 -10.13 -1.02 -12.76
C MET A 221 -9.67 -2.07 -11.74
N ALA A 222 -10.16 -2.00 -10.50
CA ALA A 222 -9.87 -3.02 -9.50
C ALA A 222 -10.35 -4.41 -9.97
N GLY A 223 -11.60 -4.51 -10.42
CA GLY A 223 -12.16 -5.74 -10.95
C GLY A 223 -11.41 -6.27 -12.17
N ALA A 224 -10.95 -5.38 -13.07
CA ALA A 224 -10.27 -5.79 -14.30
C ALA A 224 -8.78 -6.14 -14.12
N TYR A 225 -8.04 -5.43 -13.27
CA TYR A 225 -6.58 -5.46 -13.29
C TYR A 225 -5.93 -5.82 -11.95
N ALA A 226 -6.59 -5.65 -10.80
CA ALA A 226 -5.96 -5.75 -9.50
C ALA A 226 -6.08 -7.15 -8.85
N ASP A 227 -5.14 -7.44 -7.93
CA ASP A 227 -5.23 -8.56 -7.00
C ASP A 227 -5.89 -8.14 -5.67
N GLY A 228 -5.94 -6.84 -5.40
CA GLY A 228 -6.57 -6.30 -4.19
C GLY A 228 -7.19 -4.92 -4.40
N TRP A 229 -8.20 -4.62 -3.61
CA TRP A 229 -8.82 -3.31 -3.51
C TRP A 229 -8.78 -2.79 -2.08
N ASN A 230 -8.40 -1.53 -1.93
CA ASN A 230 -8.37 -0.85 -0.65
C ASN A 230 -9.39 0.30 -0.62
N ALA A 231 -10.32 0.25 0.31
CA ALA A 231 -11.18 1.35 0.68
C ALA A 231 -10.52 2.18 1.81
N ALA A 232 -10.75 3.49 1.81
CA ALA A 232 -10.21 4.36 2.85
C ALA A 232 -11.33 5.15 3.52
N TYR A 233 -11.48 4.95 4.82
CA TYR A 233 -12.40 5.71 5.67
C TYR A 233 -13.87 5.66 5.20
N ALA A 234 -14.33 4.50 4.77
CA ALA A 234 -15.73 4.24 4.46
C ALA A 234 -16.48 3.77 5.71
N SER A 235 -17.78 4.04 5.80
CA SER A 235 -18.64 3.40 6.79
C SER A 235 -18.87 1.91 6.42
N PRO A 236 -19.27 1.04 7.38
CA PRO A 236 -19.57 -0.35 7.07
C PRO A 236 -20.62 -0.53 5.97
N SER A 237 -21.68 0.30 5.98
CA SER A 237 -22.72 0.24 4.94
C SER A 237 -22.21 0.65 3.56
N GLN A 238 -21.40 1.71 3.47
CA GLN A 238 -20.78 2.13 2.22
C GLN A 238 -19.78 1.08 1.73
N TYR A 239 -18.99 0.49 2.64
CA TYR A 239 -18.04 -0.56 2.30
C TYR A 239 -18.74 -1.79 1.71
N LYS A 240 -19.86 -2.22 2.32
CA LYS A 240 -20.69 -3.32 1.82
C LYS A 240 -21.26 -3.04 0.42
N GLU A 241 -21.78 -1.84 0.17
CA GLU A 241 -22.27 -1.42 -1.15
C GLU A 241 -21.17 -1.47 -2.20
N LEU A 242 -19.98 -0.90 -1.87
CA LEU A 242 -18.84 -0.88 -2.80
C LEU A 242 -18.30 -2.28 -3.10
N ASN A 243 -18.33 -3.20 -2.15
CA ASN A 243 -17.97 -4.60 -2.37
C ASN A 243 -18.90 -5.26 -3.40
N GLY A 244 -20.20 -5.07 -3.28
CA GLY A 244 -21.16 -5.59 -4.27
C GLY A 244 -20.91 -5.04 -5.69
N ILE A 245 -20.62 -3.73 -5.79
CA ILE A 245 -20.27 -3.10 -7.07
C ILE A 245 -18.95 -3.67 -7.63
N LEU A 246 -17.98 -3.97 -6.78
CA LEU A 246 -16.72 -4.58 -7.21
C LEU A 246 -16.93 -6.02 -7.72
N ASP A 247 -17.80 -6.79 -7.09
CA ASP A 247 -18.16 -8.15 -7.54
C ASP A 247 -18.78 -8.11 -8.96
N ASP A 248 -19.67 -7.16 -9.23
CA ASP A 248 -20.24 -6.93 -10.55
C ASP A 248 -19.16 -6.57 -11.60
N TRP A 249 -18.20 -5.73 -11.22
CA TRP A 249 -17.08 -5.39 -12.10
C TRP A 249 -16.11 -6.55 -12.34
N CYS A 250 -15.84 -7.39 -11.34
CA CYS A 250 -15.08 -8.61 -11.52
C CYS A 250 -15.77 -9.54 -12.54
N THR A 251 -17.06 -9.79 -12.34
CA THR A 251 -17.89 -10.60 -13.26
C THR A 251 -17.88 -10.03 -14.67
N THR A 252 -18.06 -8.71 -14.82
CA THR A 252 -18.01 -8.02 -16.12
C THR A 252 -16.65 -8.19 -16.80
N ALA A 253 -15.56 -8.24 -16.04
CA ALA A 253 -14.21 -8.49 -16.53
C ALA A 253 -13.88 -9.97 -16.76
N GLY A 254 -14.84 -10.89 -16.53
CA GLY A 254 -14.64 -12.34 -16.66
C GLY A 254 -13.75 -12.92 -15.56
N ARG A 255 -13.72 -12.29 -14.37
CA ARG A 255 -12.93 -12.73 -13.21
C ARG A 255 -13.84 -13.13 -12.06
N GLU A 256 -13.40 -14.12 -11.29
CA GLU A 256 -14.08 -14.46 -10.05
C GLU A 256 -13.91 -13.31 -9.03
N PRO A 257 -14.98 -12.88 -8.32
CA PRO A 257 -14.90 -11.86 -7.27
C PRO A 257 -13.86 -12.16 -6.21
N SER A 258 -13.68 -13.43 -5.86
CA SER A 258 -12.67 -13.91 -4.88
C SER A 258 -11.22 -13.72 -5.34
N ALA A 259 -10.98 -13.42 -6.61
CA ALA A 259 -9.64 -13.13 -7.12
C ALA A 259 -9.10 -11.76 -6.72
N VAL A 260 -9.94 -10.91 -6.10
CA VAL A 260 -9.56 -9.59 -5.62
C VAL A 260 -9.70 -9.55 -4.10
N GLU A 261 -8.61 -9.38 -3.37
CA GLU A 261 -8.61 -9.24 -1.90
C GLU A 261 -9.26 -7.91 -1.49
N ARG A 262 -10.02 -7.91 -0.40
CA ARG A 262 -10.78 -6.76 0.11
C ARG A 262 -10.14 -6.19 1.34
N SER A 263 -9.74 -4.91 1.31
CA SER A 263 -9.21 -4.23 2.49
C SER A 263 -9.88 -2.90 2.78
N ILE A 264 -9.78 -2.48 4.03
CA ILE A 264 -10.25 -1.18 4.53
C ILE A 264 -9.16 -0.52 5.36
N ASN A 265 -8.94 0.79 5.18
CA ASN A 265 -8.18 1.60 6.11
C ASN A 265 -9.16 2.32 7.04
N LEU A 266 -9.03 2.09 8.34
CA LEU A 266 -9.78 2.75 9.40
C LEU A 266 -8.88 3.74 10.13
N SER A 267 -9.33 4.96 10.38
CA SER A 267 -8.57 5.89 11.19
C SER A 267 -8.47 5.36 12.62
N PHE A 268 -7.27 5.38 13.19
CA PHE A 268 -7.02 4.92 14.55
C PHE A 268 -7.27 6.06 15.53
N GLY A 269 -8.46 6.08 16.10
CA GLY A 269 -8.92 7.04 17.08
C GLY A 269 -9.28 6.38 18.42
N LEU A 270 -8.75 5.17 18.71
CA LEU A 270 -8.86 4.56 20.01
C LEU A 270 -8.11 5.41 21.05
N SER A 271 -8.70 5.62 22.20
CA SER A 271 -8.19 6.52 23.23
C SER A 271 -8.78 6.17 24.58
N THR A 272 -8.12 6.60 25.63
CA THR A 272 -8.68 6.63 26.99
C THR A 272 -9.54 7.87 27.24
N ASP A 273 -9.52 8.83 26.32
CA ASP A 273 -10.33 10.04 26.38
C ASP A 273 -11.81 9.75 26.08
N ASP A 274 -12.67 10.71 26.41
CA ASP A 274 -14.07 10.66 26.01
C ASP A 274 -14.20 10.69 24.47
N ILE A 275 -15.05 9.84 23.94
CA ILE A 275 -15.25 9.70 22.48
C ILE A 275 -15.70 11.02 21.80
N GLY A 276 -16.41 11.88 22.54
CA GLY A 276 -16.78 13.22 22.07
C GLY A 276 -15.57 14.11 21.82
N VAL A 277 -14.59 14.07 22.74
CA VAL A 277 -13.32 14.80 22.61
C VAL A 277 -12.56 14.33 21.35
N VAL A 278 -12.45 13.02 21.15
CA VAL A 278 -11.77 12.46 19.95
C VAL A 278 -12.49 12.87 18.67
N LYS A 279 -13.83 12.83 18.64
CA LYS A 279 -14.62 13.28 17.48
C LYS A 279 -14.42 14.78 17.20
N ASP A 280 -14.34 15.62 18.21
CA ASP A 280 -14.11 17.05 18.03
C ASP A 280 -12.68 17.36 17.54
N GLN A 281 -11.69 16.58 17.99
CA GLN A 281 -10.33 16.65 17.42
C GLN A 281 -10.33 16.26 15.92
N LEU A 282 -11.02 15.19 15.53
CA LEU A 282 -11.17 14.79 14.14
C LEU A 282 -11.91 15.85 13.31
N ARG A 283 -12.96 16.49 13.86
CA ARG A 283 -13.66 17.59 13.18
C ARG A 283 -12.73 18.79 12.95
N THR A 284 -11.94 19.14 13.94
CA THR A 284 -10.94 20.22 13.83
C THR A 284 -9.87 19.89 12.79
N GLN A 285 -9.40 18.66 12.77
CA GLN A 285 -8.34 18.21 11.86
C GLN A 285 -8.79 18.09 10.41
N TRP A 286 -10.00 17.56 10.17
CA TRP A 286 -10.45 17.16 8.84
C TRP A 286 -11.49 18.06 8.20
N GLY A 287 -12.05 19.05 8.95
CA GLY A 287 -13.03 19.99 8.44
C GLY A 287 -14.19 19.30 7.70
N ALA A 288 -14.42 19.65 6.44
CA ALA A 288 -15.52 19.09 5.65
C ALA A 288 -15.42 17.56 5.40
N ALA A 289 -14.26 16.95 5.57
CA ALA A 289 -14.09 15.50 5.43
C ALA A 289 -14.34 14.73 6.75
N ALA A 290 -14.56 15.43 7.86
CA ALA A 290 -14.59 14.86 9.20
C ALA A 290 -15.65 13.76 9.38
N ASP A 291 -16.87 13.98 8.92
CA ASP A 291 -17.95 13.01 9.11
C ASP A 291 -17.64 11.68 8.41
N ARG A 292 -17.03 11.72 7.22
CA ARG A 292 -16.57 10.52 6.52
C ARG A 292 -15.45 9.82 7.29
N ILE A 293 -14.47 10.58 7.79
CA ILE A 293 -13.35 10.02 8.57
C ILE A 293 -13.88 9.39 9.87
N ILE A 294 -14.76 10.06 10.59
CA ILE A 294 -15.38 9.54 11.81
C ILE A 294 -16.15 8.24 11.53
N ALA A 295 -16.90 8.17 10.43
CA ALA A 295 -17.63 6.96 10.04
C ALA A 295 -16.73 5.78 9.67
N GLY A 296 -15.48 6.03 9.27
CA GLY A 296 -14.44 5.04 8.98
C GLY A 296 -13.31 5.05 10.01
N SER A 297 -13.60 5.29 11.28
CA SER A 297 -12.64 5.29 12.39
C SER A 297 -12.99 4.24 13.44
N LEU A 298 -11.95 3.70 14.08
CA LEU A 298 -12.07 3.01 15.35
C LEU A 298 -12.02 4.08 16.45
N LEU A 299 -13.08 4.19 17.23
CA LEU A 299 -13.22 5.21 18.27
C LEU A 299 -13.59 4.57 19.61
N GLY A 300 -13.27 5.24 20.70
CA GLY A 300 -13.51 4.73 22.05
C GLY A 300 -12.31 4.00 22.61
N ARG A 301 -12.52 2.97 23.38
CA ARG A 301 -11.45 2.20 24.02
C ARG A 301 -10.97 1.05 23.14
N PRO A 302 -9.76 0.52 23.36
CA PRO A 302 -9.26 -0.63 22.62
C PRO A 302 -10.20 -1.84 22.60
N GLU A 303 -10.88 -2.13 23.73
CA GLU A 303 -11.87 -3.22 23.82
C GLU A 303 -13.09 -3.04 22.92
N ASP A 304 -13.43 -1.81 22.51
CA ASP A 304 -14.55 -1.52 21.62
C ASP A 304 -14.20 -1.82 20.15
N ALA A 305 -12.91 -2.02 19.82
CA ALA A 305 -12.44 -2.20 18.44
C ALA A 305 -13.07 -3.42 17.77
N MET A 306 -13.25 -4.50 18.50
CA MET A 306 -13.79 -5.76 17.99
C MET A 306 -15.23 -5.59 17.47
N GLU A 307 -16.11 -4.94 18.27
CA GLU A 307 -17.48 -4.63 17.87
C GLU A 307 -17.56 -3.71 16.66
N GLN A 308 -16.63 -2.74 16.58
CA GLN A 308 -16.57 -1.79 15.45
C GLN A 308 -16.00 -2.40 14.17
N ILE A 309 -15.13 -3.39 14.25
CA ILE A 309 -14.53 -4.07 13.10
C ILE A 309 -15.47 -5.15 12.53
N ALA A 310 -16.23 -5.85 13.36
CA ALA A 310 -17.12 -6.93 12.95
C ALA A 310 -17.99 -6.60 11.74
N PRO A 311 -18.67 -5.43 11.64
CA PRO A 311 -19.47 -5.09 10.48
C PRO A 311 -18.69 -4.97 9.15
N PHE A 312 -17.39 -4.67 9.19
CA PHE A 312 -16.54 -4.65 7.99
C PHE A 312 -16.19 -6.08 7.54
N ILE A 313 -15.92 -6.97 8.48
CA ILE A 313 -15.67 -8.38 8.20
C ILE A 313 -16.94 -9.04 7.63
N ASP A 314 -18.09 -8.78 8.22
CA ASP A 314 -19.39 -9.23 7.71
C ASP A 314 -19.69 -8.66 6.31
N ALA A 315 -19.14 -7.50 6.00
CA ALA A 315 -19.22 -6.89 4.66
C ALA A 315 -18.14 -7.41 3.69
N GLY A 316 -17.30 -8.37 4.09
CA GLY A 316 -16.32 -9.03 3.24
C GLY A 316 -14.89 -8.49 3.33
N ALA A 317 -14.55 -7.70 4.36
CA ALA A 317 -13.17 -7.27 4.58
C ALA A 317 -12.28 -8.45 4.99
N GLN A 318 -11.17 -8.61 4.31
CA GLN A 318 -10.16 -9.65 4.54
C GLN A 318 -8.91 -9.10 5.20
N LEU A 319 -8.68 -7.79 5.05
CA LEU A 319 -7.57 -7.06 5.65
C LEU A 319 -8.07 -5.73 6.24
N ILE A 320 -7.90 -5.58 7.54
CA ILE A 320 -8.23 -4.37 8.29
C ILE A 320 -6.93 -3.62 8.58
N ASN A 321 -6.73 -2.47 7.99
CA ASN A 321 -5.60 -1.59 8.29
C ASN A 321 -6.05 -0.47 9.22
N ILE A 322 -5.33 -0.25 10.31
CA ILE A 322 -5.44 0.99 11.06
C ILE A 322 -4.53 2.05 10.45
N ALA A 323 -5.07 3.23 10.20
CA ALA A 323 -4.31 4.38 9.71
C ALA A 323 -3.86 5.24 10.89
N ILE A 324 -2.56 5.28 11.12
CA ILE A 324 -1.95 6.01 12.24
C ILE A 324 -1.12 7.20 11.76
N ARG A 325 -1.01 8.19 12.61
CA ARG A 325 -0.22 9.42 12.40
C ARG A 325 0.55 9.80 13.65
N PRO A 326 1.74 10.36 13.50
CA PRO A 326 2.46 10.93 14.64
C PRO A 326 1.74 12.14 15.25
N PRO A 327 1.86 12.34 16.57
CA PRO A 327 2.44 11.39 17.52
C PRO A 327 1.50 10.21 17.76
N TRP A 328 2.02 8.99 17.68
CA TRP A 328 1.24 7.79 18.02
C TRP A 328 1.40 7.44 19.51
N ASN A 329 0.34 6.90 20.08
CA ASN A 329 0.37 6.37 21.43
C ASN A 329 0.83 4.90 21.42
N GLN A 330 2.06 4.65 21.87
CA GLN A 330 2.68 3.34 21.84
C GLN A 330 1.93 2.31 22.70
N ASP A 331 1.40 2.74 23.85
CA ASP A 331 0.68 1.83 24.77
C ASP A 331 -0.63 1.36 24.13
N LEU A 332 -1.39 2.25 23.50
CA LEU A 332 -2.61 1.90 22.78
C LEU A 332 -2.34 1.01 21.55
N LEU A 333 -1.25 1.24 20.85
CA LEU A 333 -0.83 0.37 19.74
C LEU A 333 -0.42 -1.01 20.24
N ALA A 334 0.29 -1.08 21.38
CA ALA A 334 0.66 -2.34 22.01
C ALA A 334 -0.57 -3.11 22.46
N GLU A 335 -1.52 -2.45 23.14
CA GLU A 335 -2.78 -3.08 23.52
C GLU A 335 -3.55 -3.62 22.31
N TYR A 336 -3.62 -2.83 21.21
CA TYR A 336 -4.29 -3.25 19.98
C TYR A 336 -3.61 -4.47 19.35
N PHE A 337 -2.29 -4.46 19.11
CA PHE A 337 -1.58 -5.53 18.41
C PHE A 337 -1.27 -6.76 19.27
N GLU A 338 -0.97 -6.57 20.56
CA GLU A 338 -0.54 -7.66 21.44
C GLU A 338 -1.70 -8.32 22.19
N THR A 339 -2.86 -7.64 22.27
CA THR A 339 -4.03 -8.16 22.98
C THR A 339 -5.24 -8.31 22.08
N ILE A 340 -5.69 -7.21 21.43
CA ILE A 340 -6.96 -7.19 20.69
C ILE A 340 -6.86 -7.96 19.37
N VAL A 341 -5.82 -7.74 18.57
CA VAL A 341 -5.63 -8.44 17.28
C VAL A 341 -5.55 -9.96 17.45
N PRO A 342 -4.82 -10.53 18.40
CA PRO A 342 -4.86 -11.97 18.67
C PRO A 342 -6.25 -12.52 19.03
N MET A 343 -7.03 -11.76 19.79
CA MET A 343 -8.43 -12.13 20.11
C MET A 343 -9.29 -12.12 18.84
N MET A 344 -9.17 -11.08 18.02
CA MET A 344 -9.89 -10.99 16.74
C MET A 344 -9.49 -12.09 15.76
N LYS A 345 -8.20 -12.39 15.64
CA LYS A 345 -7.72 -13.50 14.81
C LYS A 345 -8.28 -14.85 15.25
N LYS A 346 -8.46 -15.06 16.54
CA LYS A 346 -9.07 -16.29 17.09
C LYS A 346 -10.57 -16.37 16.82
N GLU A 347 -11.28 -15.24 16.88
CA GLU A 347 -12.73 -15.18 16.66
C GLU A 347 -13.08 -15.42 15.19
N TRP A 348 -12.28 -14.90 14.27
CA TRP A 348 -12.53 -14.93 12.82
C TRP A 348 -11.54 -15.85 12.06
N SER A 349 -11.05 -16.91 12.70
CA SER A 349 -10.18 -17.93 12.10
C SER A 349 -10.96 -19.11 11.48
#